data_1fc8d765a8acdc114e7184b71cbf4eae
#
_entry.id   1fc8d765a8acdc114e7184b71cbf4eae
#
_cell.length_a   1.000
_cell.length_b   1.000
_cell.length_c   1.000
_cell.angle_alpha   90.00
_cell.angle_beta   90.00
_cell.angle_gamma   90.00
#
_symmetry.space_group_name_H-M   'P 1'
#
loop_
_entity.id
_entity.type
_entity.pdbx_description
1 polymer ?
#
loop_
_entity_poly.entity_id
_entity_poly.type
_entity_poly.pdbx_seq_one_letter_code
_entity_poly.pdbx_strand_id
1 'polypeptide(L)'
;MNIYFIRHGDPNYDTDSLTELGHKQADILAERVKDFPFDAIYHSTMGRARQTAEHCNKYFNYKMTEFSWLRELEWGDLSGDAYSSDGPWAICEDMIKNDHAYPKGDAWKTEPRICHDRIVKDVETREKALDEFLAGFGYVREGQLYRVTKDNKTNIACFCHGGVTSALVSHMLNIPFWTYIAHFPMEMTAITKLCISGTEGSYAAAEVDYINSYTHLGTSMLNG
;
A
#
# COMPACT_ATOMS: atom_id res chain seq x y z
N MET A 1 -11.85 9.07 10.10
CA MET A 1 -11.23 7.73 10.02
C MET A 1 -9.77 7.89 9.66
N ASN A 2 -8.87 7.14 10.32
CA ASN A 2 -7.46 7.09 9.95
C ASN A 2 -7.11 5.70 9.40
N ILE A 3 -6.30 5.66 8.35
CA ILE A 3 -5.83 4.44 7.71
C ILE A 3 -4.31 4.46 7.70
N TYR A 4 -3.71 3.41 8.25
CA TYR A 4 -2.27 3.22 8.31
C TYR A 4 -1.91 2.04 7.40
N PHE A 5 -1.29 2.33 6.25
CA PHE A 5 -0.68 1.31 5.41
C PHE A 5 0.74 1.08 5.88
N ILE A 6 1.06 -0.17 6.19
CA ILE A 6 2.33 -0.56 6.80
C ILE A 6 2.96 -1.65 5.95
N ARG A 7 4.13 -1.36 5.38
CA ARG A 7 4.87 -2.35 4.59
C ARG A 7 5.50 -3.39 5.52
N HIS A 8 5.55 -4.65 5.07
CA HIS A 8 6.26 -5.73 5.76
C HIS A 8 7.75 -5.43 5.97
N GLY A 9 8.39 -6.14 6.92
CA GLY A 9 9.82 -6.14 7.12
C GLY A 9 10.58 -6.86 6.00
N ASP A 10 11.91 -6.89 6.07
CA ASP A 10 12.78 -7.51 5.07
C ASP A 10 12.36 -8.96 4.76
N PRO A 11 12.10 -9.30 3.47
CA PRO A 11 11.45 -10.55 3.11
C PRO A 11 12.44 -11.64 2.68
N ASN A 12 12.13 -12.87 3.04
CA ASN A 12 12.55 -14.05 2.30
C ASN A 12 11.45 -14.41 1.29
N TYR A 13 11.68 -14.15 0.01
CA TYR A 13 10.70 -14.38 -1.04
C TYR A 13 10.46 -15.87 -1.33
N ASP A 14 11.46 -16.74 -1.10
CA ASP A 14 11.34 -18.17 -1.37
C ASP A 14 10.34 -18.87 -0.44
N THR A 15 10.27 -18.40 0.80
CA THR A 15 9.40 -18.97 1.84
C THR A 15 8.21 -18.07 2.17
N ASP A 16 8.10 -16.90 1.53
CA ASP A 16 7.11 -15.86 1.84
C ASP A 16 7.07 -15.52 3.33
N SER A 17 8.25 -15.33 3.92
CA SER A 17 8.41 -15.04 5.35
C SER A 17 9.32 -13.82 5.55
N LEU A 18 9.50 -13.38 6.81
CA LEU A 18 10.54 -12.43 7.18
C LEU A 18 11.90 -13.13 7.27
N THR A 19 12.97 -12.38 6.95
CA THR A 19 14.35 -12.75 7.30
C THR A 19 14.62 -12.43 8.79
N GLU A 20 15.81 -12.78 9.29
CA GLU A 20 16.24 -12.34 10.63
C GLU A 20 16.24 -10.81 10.76
N LEU A 21 16.65 -10.10 9.69
CA LEU A 21 16.59 -8.64 9.65
C LEU A 21 15.13 -8.17 9.68
N GLY A 22 14.26 -8.79 8.89
CA GLY A 22 12.84 -8.49 8.85
C GLY A 22 12.14 -8.65 10.19
N HIS A 23 12.48 -9.69 10.96
CA HIS A 23 11.98 -9.87 12.32
C HIS A 23 12.44 -8.75 13.26
N LYS A 24 13.72 -8.34 13.19
CA LYS A 24 14.23 -7.20 13.97
C LYS A 24 13.54 -5.89 13.60
N GLN A 25 13.36 -5.64 12.31
CA GLN A 25 12.61 -4.46 11.81
C GLN A 25 11.16 -4.47 12.31
N ALA A 26 10.50 -5.62 12.29
CA ALA A 26 9.14 -5.78 12.80
C ALA A 26 9.02 -5.57 14.32
N ASP A 27 10.03 -5.97 15.09
CA ASP A 27 10.08 -5.68 16.53
C ASP A 27 10.24 -4.18 16.82
N ILE A 28 11.10 -3.48 16.07
CA ILE A 28 11.28 -2.03 16.20
C ILE A 28 9.99 -1.30 15.79
N LEU A 29 9.35 -1.75 14.71
CA LEU A 29 8.03 -1.23 14.29
C LEU A 29 6.99 -1.42 15.39
N ALA A 30 6.94 -2.60 16.01
CA ALA A 30 6.00 -2.92 17.07
C ALA A 30 6.16 -1.97 18.28
N GLU A 31 7.39 -1.65 18.68
CA GLU A 31 7.66 -0.63 19.71
C GLU A 31 7.21 0.77 19.27
N ARG A 32 7.36 1.09 17.99
CA ARG A 32 6.92 2.39 17.44
C ARG A 32 5.41 2.56 17.47
N VAL A 33 4.65 1.49 17.21
CA VAL A 33 3.19 1.57 17.06
C VAL A 33 2.41 1.14 18.30
N LYS A 34 3.07 0.68 19.37
CA LYS A 34 2.40 0.14 20.56
C LYS A 34 1.37 1.07 21.21
N ASP A 35 1.59 2.39 21.11
CA ASP A 35 0.72 3.42 21.65
C ASP A 35 -0.19 4.06 20.57
N PHE A 36 -0.21 3.51 19.34
CA PHE A 36 -1.10 4.01 18.30
C PHE A 36 -2.55 3.58 18.63
N PRO A 37 -3.52 4.44 18.32
CA PRO A 37 -4.91 4.18 18.68
C PRO A 37 -5.60 3.25 17.67
N PHE A 38 -5.00 2.13 17.34
CA PHE A 38 -5.62 1.18 16.41
C PHE A 38 -6.88 0.58 17.01
N ASP A 39 -7.94 0.52 16.21
CA ASP A 39 -9.21 -0.15 16.54
C ASP A 39 -9.32 -1.52 15.85
N ALA A 40 -8.60 -1.71 14.74
CA ALA A 40 -8.56 -2.96 14.01
C ALA A 40 -7.24 -3.13 13.25
N ILE A 41 -6.84 -4.40 13.08
CA ILE A 41 -5.65 -4.80 12.32
C ILE A 41 -6.08 -5.71 11.18
N TYR A 42 -5.72 -5.32 9.97
CA TYR A 42 -5.89 -6.07 8.73
C TYR A 42 -4.53 -6.40 8.14
N HIS A 43 -4.43 -7.53 7.44
CA HIS A 43 -3.18 -7.92 6.81
C HIS A 43 -3.39 -8.64 5.48
N SER A 44 -2.36 -8.61 4.65
CA SER A 44 -2.24 -9.40 3.44
C SER A 44 -2.25 -10.90 3.76
N THR A 45 -2.71 -11.72 2.83
CA THR A 45 -2.60 -13.18 2.89
C THR A 45 -1.15 -13.67 2.78
N MET A 46 -0.20 -12.79 2.42
CA MET A 46 1.22 -13.16 2.27
C MET A 46 1.92 -13.22 3.62
N GLY A 47 2.73 -14.27 3.83
CA GLY A 47 3.31 -14.62 5.12
C GLY A 47 4.16 -13.51 5.74
N ARG A 48 5.01 -12.83 4.95
CA ARG A 48 5.87 -11.73 5.42
C ARG A 48 5.07 -10.55 5.99
N ALA A 49 3.92 -10.21 5.39
CA ALA A 49 3.07 -9.13 5.89
C ALA A 49 2.30 -9.58 7.15
N ARG A 50 1.80 -10.81 7.16
CA ARG A 50 1.16 -11.41 8.33
C ARG A 50 2.14 -11.45 9.52
N GLN A 51 3.36 -11.94 9.35
CA GLN A 51 4.36 -11.99 10.42
C GLN A 51 4.68 -10.59 10.96
N THR A 52 4.79 -9.58 10.10
CA THR A 52 4.99 -8.19 10.55
C THR A 52 3.80 -7.71 11.40
N ALA A 53 2.57 -8.03 10.99
CA ALA A 53 1.37 -7.71 11.77
C ALA A 53 1.35 -8.44 13.12
N GLU A 54 1.76 -9.71 13.17
CA GLU A 54 1.86 -10.52 14.39
C GLU A 54 2.80 -9.88 15.42
N HIS A 55 3.98 -9.38 14.98
CA HIS A 55 4.90 -8.64 15.87
C HIS A 55 4.25 -7.41 16.51
N CYS A 56 3.48 -6.65 15.74
CA CYS A 56 2.78 -5.47 16.25
C CYS A 56 1.59 -5.85 17.13
N ASN A 57 0.84 -6.88 16.74
CA ASN A 57 -0.39 -7.29 17.41
C ASN A 57 -0.16 -7.82 18.84
N LYS A 58 1.07 -8.16 19.22
CA LYS A 58 1.40 -8.56 20.60
C LYS A 58 1.03 -7.49 21.64
N TYR A 59 0.97 -6.21 21.23
CA TYR A 59 0.56 -5.10 22.10
C TYR A 59 -0.95 -4.83 22.11
N PHE A 60 -1.66 -5.25 21.05
CA PHE A 60 -3.09 -4.99 20.89
C PHE A 60 -3.96 -6.20 21.20
N ASN A 61 -3.45 -7.40 20.94
CA ASN A 61 -4.17 -8.67 21.10
C ASN A 61 -5.54 -8.69 20.39
N TYR A 62 -5.59 -8.10 19.18
CA TYR A 62 -6.81 -8.08 18.37
C TYR A 62 -6.92 -9.35 17.55
N LYS A 63 -8.17 -9.72 17.21
CA LYS A 63 -8.41 -10.67 16.12
C LYS A 63 -8.06 -9.97 14.80
N MET A 64 -6.92 -10.35 14.22
CA MET A 64 -6.52 -9.86 12.91
C MET A 64 -7.41 -10.44 11.81
N THR A 65 -7.69 -9.64 10.77
CA THR A 65 -8.47 -10.06 9.62
C THR A 65 -7.61 -10.03 8.36
N GLU A 66 -7.62 -11.14 7.64
CA GLU A 66 -6.89 -11.31 6.39
C GLU A 66 -7.70 -10.81 5.20
N PHE A 67 -7.05 -10.06 4.29
CA PHE A 67 -7.64 -9.62 3.04
C PHE A 67 -6.73 -9.90 1.84
N SER A 68 -7.26 -10.57 0.82
CA SER A 68 -6.52 -10.87 -0.41
C SER A 68 -6.18 -9.62 -1.24
N TRP A 69 -7.00 -8.57 -1.16
CA TRP A 69 -6.72 -7.32 -1.88
C TRP A 69 -5.55 -6.51 -1.30
N LEU A 70 -5.05 -6.87 -0.10
CA LEU A 70 -3.83 -6.32 0.48
C LEU A 70 -2.54 -7.05 0.02
N ARG A 71 -2.64 -8.10 -0.82
CA ARG A 71 -1.47 -8.78 -1.40
C ARG A 71 -0.68 -7.82 -2.28
N GLU A 72 0.62 -8.13 -2.45
CA GLU A 72 1.44 -7.38 -3.39
C GLU A 72 0.85 -7.42 -4.80
N LEU A 73 1.08 -6.37 -5.56
CA LEU A 73 0.64 -6.29 -6.94
C LEU A 73 1.24 -7.43 -7.77
N GLU A 74 0.48 -7.90 -8.71
CA GLU A 74 0.92 -8.88 -9.69
C GLU A 74 1.30 -8.17 -11.00
N TRP A 75 2.44 -8.50 -11.54
CA TRP A 75 2.93 -8.01 -12.82
C TRP A 75 3.42 -9.14 -13.72
N GLY A 76 3.79 -8.80 -14.93
CA GLY A 76 4.21 -9.73 -15.98
C GLY A 76 3.15 -9.89 -17.07
N ASP A 77 3.60 -10.31 -18.24
CA ASP A 77 2.77 -10.38 -19.44
C ASP A 77 1.63 -11.38 -19.32
N LEU A 78 0.45 -10.97 -19.77
CA LEU A 78 -0.73 -11.84 -19.90
C LEU A 78 -0.63 -12.81 -21.09
N SER A 79 0.19 -12.50 -22.11
CA SER A 79 0.33 -13.34 -23.31
C SER A 79 1.23 -14.56 -23.09
N GLY A 80 2.00 -14.60 -22.00
CA GLY A 80 2.97 -15.66 -21.72
C GLY A 80 4.31 -15.49 -22.45
N ASP A 81 4.43 -14.52 -23.35
CA ASP A 81 5.72 -14.09 -23.87
C ASP A 81 6.42 -13.25 -22.80
N ALA A 82 7.70 -13.52 -22.56
CA ALA A 82 8.48 -12.83 -21.52
C ALA A 82 8.67 -11.34 -21.84
N TYR A 83 7.60 -10.58 -21.71
CA TYR A 83 7.64 -9.12 -21.73
C TYR A 83 8.11 -8.68 -20.36
N SER A 84 9.33 -8.58 -20.15
CA SER A 84 10.05 -8.25 -18.95
C SER A 84 9.51 -8.91 -17.65
N SER A 85 10.36 -9.69 -17.03
CA SER A 85 10.26 -10.08 -15.62
C SER A 85 10.40 -8.85 -14.68
N ASP A 86 10.60 -7.67 -15.26
CA ASP A 86 10.87 -6.43 -14.53
C ASP A 86 9.58 -5.88 -13.97
N GLY A 87 9.58 -5.61 -12.67
CA GLY A 87 8.45 -4.98 -12.02
C GLY A 87 8.22 -3.54 -12.55
N PRO A 88 7.04 -2.97 -12.28
CA PRO A 88 6.68 -1.64 -12.77
C PRO A 88 7.68 -0.54 -12.38
N TRP A 89 8.39 -0.70 -11.28
CA TRP A 89 9.44 0.25 -10.86
C TRP A 89 10.64 0.23 -11.79
N ALA A 90 11.12 -0.96 -12.20
CA ALA A 90 12.23 -1.07 -13.13
C ALA A 90 11.88 -0.50 -14.51
N ILE A 91 10.65 -0.74 -14.97
CA ILE A 91 10.15 -0.14 -16.22
C ILE A 91 10.07 1.39 -16.09
N CYS A 92 9.58 1.89 -14.97
CA CYS A 92 9.50 3.33 -14.73
C CYS A 92 10.89 3.98 -14.67
N GLU A 93 11.84 3.33 -14.00
CA GLU A 93 13.23 3.78 -13.93
C GLU A 93 13.88 3.80 -15.31
N ASP A 94 13.65 2.77 -16.12
CA ASP A 94 14.15 2.71 -17.51
C ASP A 94 13.58 3.84 -18.36
N MET A 95 12.29 4.11 -18.28
CA MET A 95 11.65 5.24 -18.95
C MET A 95 12.28 6.59 -18.54
N ILE A 96 12.52 6.79 -17.25
CA ILE A 96 13.14 8.03 -16.75
C ILE A 96 14.58 8.16 -17.27
N LYS A 97 15.36 7.07 -17.23
CA LYS A 97 16.78 7.09 -17.61
C LYS A 97 17.00 7.22 -19.12
N ASN A 98 16.22 6.50 -19.92
CA ASN A 98 16.45 6.36 -21.34
C ASN A 98 15.53 7.25 -22.19
N ASP A 99 14.26 7.40 -21.83
CA ASP A 99 13.31 8.23 -22.58
C ASP A 99 13.21 9.65 -22.02
N HIS A 100 13.78 9.93 -20.85
CA HIS A 100 13.69 11.20 -20.14
C HIS A 100 12.24 11.63 -19.86
N ALA A 101 11.32 10.67 -19.78
CA ALA A 101 9.90 10.88 -19.57
C ALA A 101 9.25 9.61 -19.01
N TYR A 102 8.03 9.74 -18.51
CA TYR A 102 7.12 8.64 -18.19
C TYR A 102 5.67 9.04 -18.51
N PRO A 103 4.73 8.09 -18.64
CA PRO A 103 3.34 8.39 -19.01
C PRO A 103 2.65 9.34 -18.05
N LYS A 104 1.91 10.33 -18.57
CA LYS A 104 1.12 11.28 -17.78
C LYS A 104 -0.29 10.76 -17.54
N GLY A 105 -0.83 11.05 -16.37
CA GLY A 105 -2.18 10.64 -16.02
C GLY A 105 -2.35 9.13 -16.17
N ASP A 106 -3.45 8.70 -16.76
CA ASP A 106 -3.76 7.30 -17.03
C ASP A 106 -3.15 6.74 -18.31
N ALA A 107 -2.34 7.51 -19.03
CA ALA A 107 -1.70 7.06 -20.27
C ALA A 107 -0.77 5.84 -20.06
N TRP A 108 -0.33 5.59 -18.82
CA TRP A 108 0.45 4.39 -18.49
C TRP A 108 -0.31 3.09 -18.79
N LYS A 109 -1.65 3.09 -18.68
CA LYS A 109 -2.49 1.92 -18.96
C LYS A 109 -2.47 1.52 -20.43
N THR A 110 -2.12 2.43 -21.33
CA THR A 110 -2.03 2.22 -22.78
C THR A 110 -0.61 2.30 -23.31
N GLU A 111 0.37 2.49 -22.45
CA GLU A 111 1.80 2.50 -22.82
C GLU A 111 2.20 1.11 -23.35
N PRO A 112 2.81 1.00 -24.54
CA PRO A 112 3.14 -0.29 -25.18
C PRO A 112 3.94 -1.27 -24.30
N ARG A 113 4.78 -0.77 -23.41
CA ARG A 113 5.57 -1.59 -22.48
C ARG A 113 4.77 -2.13 -21.29
N ILE A 114 3.52 -1.67 -21.11
CA ILE A 114 2.73 -1.91 -19.88
C ILE A 114 1.32 -2.41 -20.19
N CYS A 115 0.72 -1.98 -21.30
CA CYS A 115 -0.70 -2.20 -21.60
C CYS A 115 -1.14 -3.68 -21.67
N HIS A 116 -0.21 -4.60 -21.84
CA HIS A 116 -0.43 -6.04 -21.83
C HIS A 116 0.02 -6.70 -20.51
N ASP A 117 0.52 -5.91 -19.54
CA ASP A 117 0.93 -6.41 -18.23
C ASP A 117 -0.27 -6.55 -17.30
N ARG A 118 -0.24 -7.59 -16.46
CA ARG A 118 -1.30 -7.82 -15.43
C ARG A 118 -1.45 -6.65 -14.49
N ILE A 119 -0.39 -5.85 -14.31
CA ILE A 119 -0.37 -4.71 -13.38
C ILE A 119 -1.54 -3.75 -13.63
N VAL A 120 -1.92 -3.53 -14.91
CA VAL A 120 -3.03 -2.63 -15.24
C VAL A 120 -4.33 -3.08 -14.60
N LYS A 121 -4.68 -4.36 -14.78
CA LYS A 121 -5.90 -4.94 -14.22
C LYS A 121 -5.81 -5.13 -12.71
N ASP A 122 -4.61 -5.46 -12.21
CA ASP A 122 -4.46 -5.71 -10.77
C ASP A 122 -4.58 -4.42 -9.97
N VAL A 123 -4.00 -3.31 -10.42
CA VAL A 123 -4.18 -1.98 -9.83
C VAL A 123 -5.67 -1.62 -9.76
N GLU A 124 -6.40 -1.72 -10.87
CA GLU A 124 -7.84 -1.41 -10.92
C GLU A 124 -8.66 -2.29 -9.96
N THR A 125 -8.26 -3.55 -9.84
CA THR A 125 -8.92 -4.50 -8.91
C THR A 125 -8.69 -4.09 -7.45
N ARG A 126 -7.46 -3.64 -7.09
CA ARG A 126 -7.13 -3.18 -5.74
C ARG A 126 -7.85 -1.88 -5.40
N GLU A 127 -7.87 -0.93 -6.34
CA GLU A 127 -8.60 0.35 -6.20
C GLU A 127 -10.08 0.11 -5.90
N LYS A 128 -10.74 -0.74 -6.67
CA LYS A 128 -12.14 -1.12 -6.45
C LYS A 128 -12.37 -1.78 -5.10
N ALA A 129 -11.51 -2.73 -4.71
CA ALA A 129 -11.63 -3.40 -3.43
C ALA A 129 -11.45 -2.45 -2.23
N LEU A 130 -10.56 -1.45 -2.37
CA LEU A 130 -10.43 -0.39 -1.38
C LEU A 130 -11.70 0.45 -1.27
N ASP A 131 -12.28 0.86 -2.39
CA ASP A 131 -13.51 1.66 -2.39
C ASP A 131 -14.68 0.89 -1.74
N GLU A 132 -14.83 -0.40 -2.04
CA GLU A 132 -15.82 -1.28 -1.39
C GLU A 132 -15.56 -1.40 0.13
N PHE A 133 -14.30 -1.53 0.52
CA PHE A 133 -13.90 -1.60 1.92
C PHE A 133 -14.22 -0.29 2.66
N LEU A 134 -13.87 0.86 2.08
CA LEU A 134 -14.15 2.18 2.66
C LEU A 134 -15.66 2.49 2.73
N ALA A 135 -16.43 2.03 1.75
CA ALA A 135 -17.89 2.15 1.79
C ALA A 135 -18.50 1.46 3.02
N GLY A 136 -17.92 0.33 3.45
CA GLY A 136 -18.29 -0.35 4.71
C GLY A 136 -18.06 0.50 5.97
N PHE A 137 -17.16 1.46 5.91
CA PHE A 137 -16.91 2.44 6.98
C PHE A 137 -17.68 3.74 6.82
N GLY A 138 -18.48 3.89 5.75
CA GLY A 138 -19.30 5.07 5.51
C GLY A 138 -18.67 6.08 4.55
N TYR A 139 -17.65 5.71 3.79
CA TYR A 139 -16.99 6.56 2.78
C TYR A 139 -17.18 5.98 1.39
N VAL A 140 -18.22 6.43 0.68
CA VAL A 140 -18.58 5.96 -0.66
C VAL A 140 -17.90 6.80 -1.72
N ARG A 141 -17.05 6.18 -2.56
CA ARG A 141 -16.35 6.88 -3.63
C ARG A 141 -17.33 7.44 -4.68
N GLU A 142 -17.24 8.74 -4.96
CA GLU A 142 -17.97 9.44 -6.01
C GLU A 142 -17.01 10.36 -6.77
N GLY A 143 -16.51 9.89 -7.90
CA GLY A 143 -15.48 10.60 -8.67
C GLY A 143 -14.17 10.71 -7.88
N GLN A 144 -13.75 11.94 -7.60
CA GLN A 144 -12.50 12.22 -6.87
C GLN A 144 -12.66 12.32 -5.35
N LEU A 145 -13.90 12.27 -4.85
CA LEU A 145 -14.22 12.48 -3.45
C LEU A 145 -14.93 11.26 -2.85
N TYR A 146 -15.09 11.29 -1.55
CA TYR A 146 -15.89 10.33 -0.81
C TYR A 146 -17.13 11.01 -0.25
N ARG A 147 -18.32 10.49 -0.59
CA ARG A 147 -19.56 10.90 0.09
C ARG A 147 -19.60 10.22 1.47
N VAL A 148 -19.73 11.02 2.51
CA VAL A 148 -19.79 10.54 3.89
C VAL A 148 -21.22 10.10 4.21
N THR A 149 -21.42 8.81 4.43
CA THR A 149 -22.74 8.22 4.78
C THR A 149 -22.86 7.93 6.27
N LYS A 150 -21.74 8.02 7.00
CA LYS A 150 -21.69 7.81 8.45
C LYS A 150 -20.43 8.48 9.01
N ASP A 151 -20.58 9.24 10.08
CA ASP A 151 -19.41 9.75 10.83
C ASP A 151 -18.63 8.56 11.41
N ASN A 152 -17.34 8.53 11.13
CA ASN A 152 -16.48 7.43 11.53
C ASN A 152 -15.11 7.95 11.97
N LYS A 153 -14.67 7.54 13.17
CA LYS A 153 -13.38 7.90 13.76
C LYS A 153 -12.44 6.72 13.95
N THR A 154 -12.76 5.59 13.32
CA THR A 154 -11.97 4.36 13.43
C THR A 154 -10.56 4.55 12.91
N ASN A 155 -9.60 3.97 13.60
CA ASN A 155 -8.18 3.91 13.22
C ASN A 155 -7.86 2.47 12.83
N ILE A 156 -7.46 2.25 11.59
CA ILE A 156 -7.17 0.91 11.08
C ILE A 156 -5.73 0.78 10.61
N ALA A 157 -5.10 -0.34 10.95
CA ALA A 157 -3.80 -0.72 10.42
C ALA A 157 -3.96 -1.79 9.34
N CYS A 158 -3.36 -1.55 8.17
CA CYS A 158 -3.32 -2.47 7.02
C CYS A 158 -1.88 -2.86 6.74
N PHE A 159 -1.48 -4.06 7.19
CA PHE A 159 -0.14 -4.60 6.94
C PHE A 159 -0.11 -5.24 5.54
N CYS A 160 0.72 -4.68 4.66
CA CYS A 160 0.73 -5.03 3.25
C CYS A 160 2.12 -4.86 2.61
N HIS A 161 2.20 -4.37 1.37
CA HIS A 161 3.43 -4.35 0.57
C HIS A 161 3.61 -2.99 -0.09
N GLY A 162 4.78 -2.76 -0.70
CA GLY A 162 5.12 -1.48 -1.30
C GLY A 162 4.23 -1.13 -2.50
N GLY A 163 4.05 -2.07 -3.41
CA GLY A 163 3.29 -1.83 -4.64
C GLY A 163 1.81 -1.64 -4.41
N VAL A 164 1.19 -2.53 -3.64
CA VAL A 164 -0.24 -2.36 -3.33
C VAL A 164 -0.49 -1.06 -2.55
N THR A 165 0.40 -0.68 -1.62
CA THR A 165 0.27 0.63 -0.95
C THR A 165 0.33 1.78 -1.94
N SER A 166 1.26 1.71 -2.92
CA SER A 166 1.36 2.75 -3.95
C SER A 166 0.08 2.88 -4.77
N ALA A 167 -0.54 1.75 -5.15
CA ALA A 167 -1.82 1.76 -5.87
C ALA A 167 -2.96 2.35 -5.02
N LEU A 168 -3.09 1.91 -3.77
CA LEU A 168 -4.17 2.33 -2.89
C LEU A 168 -4.06 3.82 -2.50
N VAL A 169 -2.85 4.27 -2.16
CA VAL A 169 -2.61 5.67 -1.77
C VAL A 169 -2.75 6.61 -2.96
N SER A 170 -2.21 6.25 -4.13
CA SER A 170 -2.36 7.04 -5.35
C SER A 170 -3.84 7.21 -5.74
N HIS A 171 -4.63 6.12 -5.65
CA HIS A 171 -6.07 6.16 -5.88
C HIS A 171 -6.81 7.10 -4.92
N MET A 172 -6.54 6.97 -3.61
CA MET A 172 -7.17 7.82 -2.60
C MET A 172 -6.86 9.31 -2.81
N LEU A 173 -5.65 9.62 -3.27
CA LEU A 173 -5.16 10.99 -3.48
C LEU A 173 -5.43 11.54 -4.90
N ASN A 174 -6.01 10.74 -5.80
CA ASN A 174 -6.18 11.09 -7.21
C ASN A 174 -4.86 11.44 -7.92
N ILE A 175 -3.77 10.79 -7.52
CA ILE A 175 -2.47 10.87 -8.17
C ILE A 175 -2.38 9.67 -9.12
N PRO A 176 -2.00 9.86 -10.41
CA PRO A 176 -1.80 8.72 -11.31
C PRO A 176 -0.79 7.72 -10.73
N PHE A 177 -1.11 6.42 -10.75
CA PHE A 177 -0.28 5.37 -10.18
C PHE A 177 1.19 5.47 -10.63
N TRP A 178 1.42 5.68 -11.95
CA TRP A 178 2.77 5.79 -12.50
C TRP A 178 3.54 6.99 -11.97
N THR A 179 2.87 8.13 -11.81
CA THR A 179 3.46 9.30 -11.15
C THR A 179 3.81 9.00 -9.69
N TYR A 180 2.94 8.25 -9.00
CA TYR A 180 3.20 7.92 -7.59
C TYR A 180 4.44 7.04 -7.44
N ILE A 181 4.57 5.96 -8.19
CA ILE A 181 5.74 5.05 -8.09
C ILE A 181 7.05 5.71 -8.52
N ALA A 182 7.01 6.71 -9.40
CA ALA A 182 8.20 7.46 -9.83
C ALA A 182 8.78 8.35 -8.72
N HIS A 183 7.96 8.77 -7.74
CA HIS A 183 8.34 9.81 -6.78
C HIS A 183 8.23 9.40 -5.31
N PHE A 184 7.46 8.37 -4.99
CA PHE A 184 7.17 7.99 -3.61
C PHE A 184 7.65 6.55 -3.33
N PRO A 185 8.90 6.38 -2.87
CA PRO A 185 9.38 5.08 -2.41
C PRO A 185 8.62 4.65 -1.15
N MET A 186 8.70 3.37 -0.82
CA MET A 186 8.17 2.85 0.43
C MET A 186 9.18 1.86 1.04
N GLU A 187 9.83 2.27 2.12
CA GLU A 187 10.84 1.47 2.83
C GLU A 187 10.20 0.31 3.61
N MET A 188 11.04 -0.67 4.01
CA MET A 188 10.59 -1.78 4.85
C MET A 188 10.05 -1.25 6.17
N THR A 189 8.95 -1.80 6.65
CA THR A 189 8.20 -1.38 7.85
C THR A 189 7.74 0.09 7.85
N ALA A 190 7.90 0.80 6.72
CA ALA A 190 7.42 2.17 6.64
C ALA A 190 5.89 2.26 6.80
N ILE A 191 5.47 3.36 7.39
CA ILE A 191 4.07 3.67 7.65
C ILE A 191 3.66 4.84 6.76
N THR A 192 2.55 4.67 6.04
CA THR A 192 1.85 5.77 5.34
C THR A 192 0.48 5.94 5.99
N LYS A 193 0.19 7.15 6.46
CA LYS A 193 -1.06 7.47 7.13
C LYS A 193 -1.88 8.46 6.34
N LEU A 194 -3.13 8.08 6.10
CA LEU A 194 -4.15 8.92 5.49
C LEU A 194 -5.33 9.11 6.45
N CYS A 195 -5.99 10.24 6.32
CA CYS A 195 -7.20 10.56 7.06
C CYS A 195 -8.33 10.87 6.07
N ILE A 196 -9.54 10.38 6.35
CA ILE A 196 -10.77 10.85 5.71
C ILE A 196 -11.69 11.32 6.84
N SER A 197 -12.11 12.59 6.78
CA SER A 197 -12.99 13.17 7.78
C SER A 197 -14.11 13.98 7.13
N GLY A 198 -15.30 13.89 7.70
CA GLY A 198 -16.47 14.66 7.26
C GLY A 198 -17.69 14.29 8.08
N THR A 199 -18.70 15.13 8.02
CA THR A 199 -20.01 14.86 8.65
C THR A 199 -20.91 14.09 7.68
N GLU A 200 -21.82 13.30 8.19
CA GLU A 200 -22.82 12.59 7.39
C GLU A 200 -23.54 13.53 6.42
N GLY A 201 -23.65 13.12 5.16
CA GLY A 201 -24.20 13.91 4.04
C GLY A 201 -23.21 14.84 3.35
N SER A 202 -22.00 15.05 3.89
CA SER A 202 -20.96 15.85 3.24
C SER A 202 -20.11 15.04 2.27
N TYR A 203 -19.20 15.74 1.57
CA TYR A 203 -18.10 15.13 0.82
C TYR A 203 -16.78 15.38 1.55
N ALA A 204 -15.87 14.41 1.44
CA ALA A 204 -14.53 14.46 2.00
C ALA A 204 -13.49 14.03 0.97
N ALA A 205 -12.29 14.59 1.05
CA ALA A 205 -11.11 14.07 0.38
C ALA A 205 -10.27 13.24 1.37
N ALA A 206 -9.46 12.35 0.87
CA ALA A 206 -8.39 11.76 1.67
C ALA A 206 -7.26 12.77 1.85
N GLU A 207 -6.80 12.95 3.06
CA GLU A 207 -5.71 13.84 3.43
C GLU A 207 -4.50 13.03 3.89
N VAL A 208 -3.30 13.48 3.52
CA VAL A 208 -2.04 12.84 3.93
C VAL A 208 -1.60 13.41 5.27
N ASP A 209 -1.38 12.54 6.24
CA ASP A 209 -0.71 12.91 7.48
C ASP A 209 0.81 12.75 7.30
N TYR A 210 1.24 11.59 6.81
CA TYR A 210 2.61 11.33 6.38
C TYR A 210 2.69 10.15 5.40
N ILE A 211 3.73 10.14 4.56
CA ILE A 211 4.07 9.06 3.61
C ILE A 211 5.44 8.52 3.96
N ASN A 212 5.60 7.18 3.85
CA ASN A 212 6.88 6.48 3.99
C ASN A 212 7.65 6.84 5.27
N SER A 213 6.97 6.87 6.41
CA SER A 213 7.58 7.15 7.70
C SER A 213 8.29 5.88 8.23
N TYR A 214 9.60 5.85 8.14
CA TYR A 214 10.48 4.77 8.62
C TYR A 214 11.52 5.25 9.65
N THR A 215 11.29 6.39 10.27
CA THR A 215 12.22 7.02 11.23
C THR A 215 12.47 6.19 12.49
N HIS A 216 11.68 5.16 12.74
CA HIS A 216 11.90 4.17 13.80
C HIS A 216 13.08 3.23 13.48
N LEU A 217 13.44 3.05 12.20
CA LEU A 217 14.62 2.32 11.80
C LEU A 217 15.86 3.24 11.85
N GLY A 218 16.92 2.81 12.53
CA GLY A 218 18.22 3.47 12.39
C GLY A 218 18.85 3.17 11.02
N THR A 219 19.85 3.96 10.62
CA THR A 219 20.54 3.80 9.32
C THR A 219 21.10 2.39 9.06
N SER A 220 21.49 1.68 10.11
CA SER A 220 21.96 0.30 10.03
C SER A 220 20.89 -0.74 9.70
N MET A 221 19.63 -0.37 9.76
CA MET A 221 18.48 -1.25 9.48
C MET A 221 17.86 -1.01 8.10
N LEU A 222 18.33 0.01 7.37
CA LEU A 222 17.82 0.37 6.04
C LEU A 222 18.55 -0.34 4.91
N ASN A 223 19.76 -0.80 5.16
CA ASN A 223 20.61 -1.45 4.16
C ASN A 223 20.71 -2.95 4.50
N GLY A 224 19.76 -3.72 4.05
CA GLY A 224 19.79 -5.17 3.97
C GLY A 224 20.21 -5.64 2.60
#